data_5132feb7a981e2c2faca9fa0fb9b14f5
#
_entry.id   5132feb7a981e2c2faca9fa0fb9b14f5
#
_cell.length_a   1.000
_cell.length_b   1.000
_cell.length_c   1.000
_cell.angle_alpha   90.00
_cell.angle_beta   90.00
_cell.angle_gamma   90.00
#
_symmetry.space_group_name_H-M   'P 1'
#
loop_
_entity.id
_entity.type
_entity.pdbx_description
1 polymer ?
#
loop_
_entity_poly.entity_id
_entity_poly.type
_entity_poly.pdbx_seq_one_letter_code
_entity_poly.pdbx_strand_id
1 'polypeptide(L)'
;MKRCVKNLVFVFDLDKTIGYFTQVAIFLEGVEDYIGRKLKKNEMYKIFDLFPEIFRPDMIAIFKYLKELKRKKKCIKILIYTNNIGPKSWVYDIKNYIEKKINYKLFDRTIAAWKVDGKVYEKCRTSYEKRYTDLLKCGKLKKTDQICFLDDMKHPSMKHPNV
;
A
#
# COMPACT_ATOMS: atom_id res chain seq x y z
N MET A 1 -3.43 -32.02 -19.50
CA MET A 1 -3.18 -31.34 -18.20
C MET A 1 -3.63 -29.89 -18.27
N LYS A 2 -4.71 -29.51 -17.59
CA LYS A 2 -5.09 -28.10 -17.45
C LYS A 2 -4.01 -27.40 -16.60
N ARG A 3 -3.23 -26.48 -17.18
CA ARG A 3 -2.37 -25.59 -16.40
C ARG A 3 -3.25 -24.86 -15.39
N CYS A 4 -3.10 -25.18 -14.10
CA CYS A 4 -3.73 -24.42 -13.04
C CYS A 4 -3.15 -23.01 -13.13
N VAL A 5 -3.91 -22.06 -13.65
CA VAL A 5 -3.49 -20.66 -13.71
C VAL A 5 -3.40 -20.20 -12.27
N LYS A 6 -2.18 -20.05 -11.76
CA LYS A 6 -1.94 -19.49 -10.43
C LYS A 6 -2.49 -18.07 -10.43
N ASN A 7 -3.30 -17.77 -9.43
CA ASN A 7 -3.80 -16.41 -9.23
C ASN A 7 -2.63 -15.49 -8.87
N LEU A 8 -2.46 -14.41 -9.59
CA LEU A 8 -1.40 -13.43 -9.35
C LEU A 8 -1.90 -12.35 -8.41
N VAL A 9 -1.13 -12.09 -7.35
CA VAL A 9 -1.41 -11.06 -6.33
C VAL A 9 -0.21 -10.13 -6.23
N PHE A 10 -0.45 -8.82 -6.26
CA PHE A 10 0.57 -7.81 -6.01
C PHE A 10 0.39 -7.24 -4.61
N VAL A 11 1.47 -7.13 -3.86
CA VAL A 11 1.49 -6.59 -2.50
C VAL A 11 2.59 -5.55 -2.41
N PHE A 12 2.22 -4.34 -2.08
CA PHE A 12 3.14 -3.20 -1.97
C PHE A 12 3.27 -2.77 -0.50
N ASP A 13 4.49 -2.58 -0.04
CA ASP A 13 4.72 -1.67 1.06
C ASP A 13 4.42 -0.23 0.63
N LEU A 14 4.31 0.69 1.60
CA LEU A 14 3.94 2.07 1.35
C LEU A 14 5.17 2.99 1.29
N ASP A 15 5.83 3.16 2.46
CA ASP A 15 6.91 4.11 2.63
C ASP A 15 8.19 3.63 1.94
N LYS A 16 8.83 4.49 1.13
CA LYS A 16 10.01 4.21 0.30
C LYS A 16 9.80 3.14 -0.79
N THR A 17 8.66 2.45 -0.81
CA THR A 17 8.29 1.51 -1.88
C THR A 17 7.38 2.16 -2.90
N ILE A 18 6.24 2.73 -2.50
CA ILE A 18 5.36 3.51 -3.38
C ILE A 18 5.83 4.96 -3.45
N GLY A 19 6.26 5.55 -2.31
CA GLY A 19 6.70 6.93 -2.24
C GLY A 19 7.31 7.29 -0.89
N TYR A 20 7.66 8.55 -0.72
CA TYR A 20 8.36 9.10 0.46
C TYR A 20 7.37 9.76 1.43
N PHE A 21 6.40 9.00 1.90
CA PHE A 21 5.24 9.54 2.63
C PHE A 21 5.55 10.01 4.05
N THR A 22 6.59 9.48 4.70
CA THR A 22 7.06 10.00 5.99
C THR A 22 7.55 11.45 5.86
N GLN A 23 8.35 11.75 4.84
CA GLN A 23 8.85 13.10 4.58
C GLN A 23 7.71 14.05 4.22
N VAL A 24 6.76 13.57 3.43
CA VAL A 24 5.56 14.34 3.08
C VAL A 24 4.70 14.64 4.31
N ALA A 25 4.52 13.69 5.21
CA ALA A 25 3.77 13.92 6.45
C ALA A 25 4.38 15.05 7.28
N ILE A 26 5.71 15.06 7.45
CA ILE A 26 6.44 16.12 8.15
C ILE A 26 6.25 17.47 7.44
N PHE A 27 6.35 17.50 6.12
CA PHE A 27 6.13 18.72 5.33
C PHE A 27 4.70 19.26 5.51
N LEU A 28 3.70 18.39 5.41
CA LEU A 28 2.29 18.78 5.58
C LEU A 28 2.01 19.30 6.99
N GLU A 29 2.61 18.69 8.02
CA GLU A 29 2.52 19.16 9.40
C GLU A 29 3.07 20.60 9.53
N GLY A 30 4.25 20.88 8.95
CA GLY A 30 4.80 22.23 8.91
C GLY A 30 3.91 23.22 8.16
N VAL A 31 3.25 22.82 7.08
CA VAL A 31 2.27 23.66 6.37
C VAL A 31 1.05 23.92 7.25
N GLU A 32 0.53 22.90 7.94
CA GLU A 32 -0.62 23.03 8.84
C GLU A 32 -0.30 23.97 10.01
N ASP A 33 0.88 23.88 10.59
CA ASP A 33 1.35 24.78 11.66
C ASP A 33 1.46 26.23 11.17
N TYR A 34 2.01 26.43 9.96
CA TYR A 34 2.12 27.77 9.36
C TYR A 34 0.77 28.42 9.09
N ILE A 35 -0.21 27.66 8.58
CA ILE A 35 -1.54 28.20 8.28
C ILE A 35 -2.50 28.18 9.49
N GLY A 36 -2.08 27.62 10.63
CA GLY A 36 -2.83 27.55 11.88
C GLY A 36 -4.08 26.64 11.82
N ARG A 37 -4.15 25.70 10.87
CA ARG A 37 -5.27 24.74 10.75
C ARG A 37 -4.86 23.46 10.02
N LYS A 38 -5.66 22.40 10.19
CA LYS A 38 -5.50 21.19 9.41
C LYS A 38 -5.83 21.39 7.92
N LEU A 39 -5.06 20.73 7.06
CA LEU A 39 -5.31 20.69 5.62
C LEU A 39 -6.55 19.87 5.31
N LYS A 40 -7.36 20.39 4.40
CA LYS A 40 -8.45 19.61 3.81
C LYS A 40 -7.87 18.59 2.83
N LYS A 41 -8.57 17.50 2.62
CA LYS A 41 -8.14 16.41 1.72
C LYS A 41 -7.82 16.87 0.30
N ASN A 42 -8.62 17.78 -0.24
CA ASN A 42 -8.39 18.34 -1.58
C ASN A 42 -7.15 19.25 -1.64
N GLU A 43 -6.78 19.92 -0.54
CA GLU A 43 -5.57 20.75 -0.43
C GLU A 43 -4.32 19.83 -0.41
N MET A 44 -4.37 18.77 0.39
CA MET A 44 -3.32 17.74 0.41
C MET A 44 -3.12 17.11 -0.98
N TYR A 45 -4.20 16.82 -1.70
CA TYR A 45 -4.11 16.26 -3.05
C TYR A 45 -3.49 17.24 -4.06
N LYS A 46 -3.74 18.54 -3.92
CA LYS A 46 -3.07 19.57 -4.72
C LYS A 46 -1.56 19.59 -4.44
N ILE A 47 -1.15 19.41 -3.19
CA ILE A 47 0.28 19.31 -2.82
C ILE A 47 0.90 18.07 -3.50
N PHE A 48 0.23 16.93 -3.48
CA PHE A 48 0.71 15.74 -4.20
C PHE A 48 0.80 15.94 -5.73
N ASP A 49 -0.07 16.77 -6.29
CA ASP A 49 -0.01 17.14 -7.72
C ASP A 49 1.14 18.09 -8.04
N LEU A 50 1.52 18.97 -7.10
CA LEU A 50 2.64 19.91 -7.26
C LEU A 50 4.00 19.23 -7.12
N PHE A 51 4.09 18.14 -6.36
CA PHE A 51 5.33 17.43 -6.07
C PHE A 51 5.22 15.95 -6.48
N PRO A 52 5.19 15.64 -7.79
CA PRO A 52 5.04 14.27 -8.28
C PRO A 52 6.20 13.34 -7.85
N GLU A 53 7.37 13.88 -7.51
CA GLU A 53 8.54 13.19 -6.96
C GLU A 53 8.31 12.60 -5.56
N ILE A 54 7.20 12.91 -4.90
CA ILE A 54 6.73 12.21 -3.70
C ILE A 54 6.60 10.71 -3.98
N PHE A 55 6.16 10.37 -5.18
CA PHE A 55 6.08 8.99 -5.63
C PHE A 55 7.42 8.53 -6.22
N ARG A 56 7.77 7.27 -6.02
CA ARG A 56 8.91 6.70 -6.74
C ARG A 56 8.67 6.77 -8.25
N PRO A 57 9.76 6.88 -9.03
CA PRO A 57 9.66 6.93 -10.49
C PRO A 57 8.74 5.83 -11.03
N ASP A 58 7.92 6.17 -12.00
CA ASP A 58 7.01 5.28 -12.74
C ASP A 58 5.89 4.60 -11.92
N MET A 59 5.76 4.85 -10.60
CA MET A 59 4.75 4.17 -9.78
C MET A 59 3.33 4.37 -10.32
N ILE A 60 2.98 5.58 -10.76
CA ILE A 60 1.65 5.82 -11.34
C ILE A 60 1.46 5.05 -12.66
N ALA A 61 2.52 4.92 -13.48
CA ALA A 61 2.48 4.11 -14.70
C ALA A 61 2.31 2.62 -14.37
N ILE A 62 3.03 2.12 -13.35
CA ILE A 62 2.87 0.75 -12.84
C ILE A 62 1.43 0.51 -12.39
N PHE A 63 0.82 1.43 -11.63
CA PHE A 63 -0.57 1.27 -11.19
C PHE A 63 -1.57 1.31 -12.35
N LYS A 64 -1.33 2.12 -13.39
CA LYS A 64 -2.13 2.08 -14.62
C LYS A 64 -2.01 0.73 -15.32
N TYR A 65 -0.81 0.16 -15.41
CA TYR A 65 -0.59 -1.18 -15.94
C TYR A 65 -1.31 -2.27 -15.12
N LEU A 66 -1.20 -2.22 -13.80
CA LEU A 66 -1.89 -3.16 -12.91
C LEU A 66 -3.41 -3.06 -12.99
N LYS A 67 -3.95 -1.85 -13.19
CA LYS A 67 -5.37 -1.65 -13.52
C LYS A 67 -5.76 -2.48 -14.75
N GLU A 68 -4.96 -2.43 -15.83
CA GLU A 68 -5.26 -3.21 -17.03
C GLU A 68 -5.15 -4.71 -16.80
N LEU A 69 -4.19 -5.18 -16.00
CA LEU A 69 -4.10 -6.59 -15.60
C LEU A 69 -5.35 -7.03 -14.83
N LYS A 70 -5.85 -6.20 -13.90
CA LYS A 70 -7.10 -6.48 -13.17
C LYS A 70 -8.30 -6.54 -14.12
N ARG A 71 -8.45 -5.57 -15.02
CA ARG A 71 -9.55 -5.54 -16.01
C ARG A 71 -9.54 -6.79 -16.90
N LYS A 72 -8.35 -7.24 -17.30
CA LYS A 72 -8.15 -8.47 -18.10
C LYS A 72 -8.19 -9.75 -17.27
N LYS A 73 -8.50 -9.68 -15.96
CA LYS A 73 -8.53 -10.81 -15.02
C LYS A 73 -7.19 -11.59 -14.95
N LYS A 74 -6.07 -10.94 -15.27
CA LYS A 74 -4.71 -11.51 -15.17
C LYS A 74 -4.08 -11.32 -13.80
N CYS A 75 -4.66 -10.42 -12.97
CA CYS A 75 -4.33 -10.20 -11.58
C CYS A 75 -5.62 -10.21 -10.77
N ILE A 76 -5.66 -10.91 -9.65
CA ILE A 76 -6.87 -11.05 -8.83
C ILE A 76 -6.95 -10.06 -7.69
N LYS A 77 -5.82 -9.71 -7.09
CA LYS A 77 -5.76 -8.78 -5.96
C LYS A 77 -4.51 -7.90 -6.02
N ILE A 78 -4.69 -6.68 -5.54
CA ILE A 78 -3.61 -5.73 -5.30
C ILE A 78 -3.79 -5.18 -3.89
N LEU A 79 -2.77 -5.31 -3.05
CA LEU A 79 -2.82 -5.00 -1.62
C LEU A 79 -1.74 -3.99 -1.25
N ILE A 80 -2.03 -3.21 -0.21
CA ILE A 80 -1.02 -2.47 0.54
C ILE A 80 -0.76 -3.25 1.84
N TYR A 81 0.52 -3.48 2.20
CA TYR A 81 0.95 -4.10 3.44
C TYR A 81 2.05 -3.27 4.08
N THR A 82 1.69 -2.44 5.04
CA THR A 82 2.59 -1.42 5.60
C THR A 82 2.76 -1.53 7.10
N ASN A 83 3.90 -1.04 7.60
CA ASN A 83 4.17 -0.80 9.02
C ASN A 83 4.00 0.67 9.41
N ASN A 84 3.45 1.50 8.52
CA ASN A 84 3.20 2.89 8.81
C ASN A 84 2.31 3.05 10.06
N ILE A 85 2.81 3.74 11.08
CA ILE A 85 2.15 3.97 12.38
C ILE A 85 1.41 5.30 12.45
N GLY A 86 1.43 6.07 11.38
CA GLY A 86 0.66 7.32 11.27
C GLY A 86 -0.85 7.08 11.38
N PRO A 87 -1.65 8.15 11.43
CA PRO A 87 -3.09 8.03 11.47
C PRO A 87 -3.62 7.13 10.35
N LYS A 88 -4.63 6.32 10.65
CA LYS A 88 -5.21 5.38 9.66
C LYS A 88 -5.70 6.10 8.41
N SER A 89 -6.24 7.30 8.58
CA SER A 89 -6.65 8.16 7.49
C SER A 89 -5.52 8.42 6.48
N TRP A 90 -4.27 8.55 6.96
CA TRP A 90 -3.11 8.86 6.12
C TRP A 90 -2.88 7.83 5.02
N VAL A 91 -2.82 6.55 5.39
CA VAL A 91 -2.65 5.46 4.42
C VAL A 91 -3.83 5.40 3.44
N TYR A 92 -5.06 5.61 3.93
CA TYR A 92 -6.25 5.67 3.08
C TYR A 92 -6.28 6.89 2.17
N ASP A 93 -5.79 8.03 2.62
CA ASP A 93 -5.75 9.25 1.81
C ASP A 93 -4.75 9.13 0.66
N ILE A 94 -3.57 8.55 0.93
CA ILE A 94 -2.59 8.20 -0.12
C ILE A 94 -3.20 7.22 -1.13
N LYS A 95 -3.78 6.13 -0.64
CA LYS A 95 -4.47 5.13 -1.48
C LYS A 95 -5.53 5.78 -2.36
N ASN A 96 -6.39 6.60 -1.77
CA ASN A 96 -7.50 7.26 -2.48
C ASN A 96 -6.99 8.26 -3.51
N TYR A 97 -5.87 8.97 -3.22
CA TYR A 97 -5.22 9.82 -4.20
C TYR A 97 -4.74 9.03 -5.42
N ILE A 98 -4.04 7.92 -5.20
CA ILE A 98 -3.58 7.03 -6.29
C ILE A 98 -4.77 6.56 -7.13
N GLU A 99 -5.82 6.05 -6.48
CA GLU A 99 -7.02 5.57 -7.15
C GLU A 99 -7.74 6.68 -7.95
N LYS A 100 -7.80 7.89 -7.41
CA LYS A 100 -8.30 9.08 -8.13
C LYS A 100 -7.44 9.39 -9.36
N LYS A 101 -6.11 9.38 -9.21
CA LYS A 101 -5.16 9.70 -10.30
C LYS A 101 -5.26 8.75 -11.48
N ILE A 102 -5.51 7.46 -11.21
CA ILE A 102 -5.69 6.44 -12.26
C ILE A 102 -7.15 6.21 -12.65
N ASN A 103 -8.09 6.91 -12.02
CA ASN A 103 -9.54 6.75 -12.19
C ASN A 103 -9.97 5.28 -12.11
N TYR A 104 -9.57 4.60 -11.02
CA TYR A 104 -9.90 3.20 -10.80
C TYR A 104 -9.68 2.77 -9.35
N LYS A 105 -10.62 2.01 -8.77
CA LYS A 105 -10.48 1.40 -7.44
C LYS A 105 -9.54 0.20 -7.54
N LEU A 106 -8.25 0.44 -7.32
CA LEU A 106 -7.17 -0.53 -7.58
C LEU A 106 -6.95 -1.50 -6.43
N PHE A 107 -6.84 -0.97 -5.21
CA PHE A 107 -6.42 -1.74 -4.05
C PHE A 107 -7.62 -2.45 -3.39
N ASP A 108 -7.51 -3.77 -3.28
CA ASP A 108 -8.57 -4.60 -2.67
C ASP A 108 -8.54 -4.55 -1.14
N ARG A 109 -7.34 -4.36 -0.56
CA ARG A 109 -7.17 -4.26 0.89
C ARG A 109 -5.91 -3.49 1.25
N THR A 110 -5.98 -2.82 2.38
CA THR A 110 -4.84 -2.26 3.12
C THR A 110 -4.67 -3.04 4.41
N ILE A 111 -3.47 -3.59 4.61
CA ILE A 111 -3.05 -4.25 5.85
C ILE A 111 -2.14 -3.25 6.55
N ALA A 112 -2.61 -2.70 7.66
CA ALA A 112 -1.94 -1.66 8.41
C ALA A 112 -0.89 -2.22 9.39
N ALA A 113 -0.26 -1.35 10.20
CA ALA A 113 0.63 -1.74 11.28
C ALA A 113 -0.07 -2.66 12.29
N TRP A 114 0.67 -3.60 12.90
CA TRP A 114 0.11 -4.50 13.92
C TRP A 114 -0.39 -3.76 15.15
N LYS A 115 0.45 -2.88 15.69
CA LYS A 115 0.11 -2.05 16.87
C LYS A 115 0.49 -0.60 16.60
N VAL A 116 -0.30 0.32 17.18
CA VAL A 116 -0.01 1.74 17.26
C VAL A 116 -0.21 2.15 18.71
N ASP A 117 0.75 2.84 19.31
CA ASP A 117 0.74 3.27 20.72
C ASP A 117 0.41 2.11 21.68
N GLY A 118 1.02 0.95 21.45
CA GLY A 118 0.83 -0.26 22.27
C GLY A 118 -0.49 -1.00 22.05
N LYS A 119 -1.47 -0.40 21.36
CA LYS A 119 -2.78 -1.01 21.10
C LYS A 119 -2.77 -1.78 19.78
N VAL A 120 -3.40 -2.98 19.78
CA VAL A 120 -3.56 -3.80 18.58
C VAL A 120 -4.47 -3.07 17.59
N TYR A 121 -3.91 -2.79 16.41
CA TYR A 121 -4.56 -2.03 15.37
C TYR A 121 -5.05 -2.93 14.22
N GLU A 122 -4.16 -3.78 13.68
CA GLU A 122 -4.53 -4.78 12.67
C GLU A 122 -4.63 -6.17 13.32
N LYS A 123 -5.84 -6.56 13.71
CA LYS A 123 -6.11 -7.80 14.46
C LYS A 123 -5.71 -9.10 13.75
N CYS A 124 -5.56 -9.07 12.44
CA CYS A 124 -5.17 -10.26 11.70
C CYS A 124 -3.64 -10.49 11.69
N ARG A 125 -2.84 -9.49 12.08
CA ARG A 125 -1.40 -9.59 12.23
C ARG A 125 -1.01 -10.13 13.59
N THR A 126 0.17 -10.75 13.67
CA THR A 126 0.71 -11.36 14.89
C THR A 126 1.99 -10.66 15.39
N SER A 127 2.61 -9.82 14.57
CA SER A 127 3.84 -9.09 14.91
C SER A 127 4.06 -7.84 14.06
N TYR A 128 5.09 -7.04 14.43
CA TYR A 128 5.58 -5.93 13.61
C TYR A 128 6.27 -6.42 12.33
N GLU A 129 6.89 -7.60 12.39
CA GLU A 129 7.48 -8.20 11.22
C GLU A 129 6.41 -8.54 10.19
N LYS A 130 6.67 -8.25 8.91
CA LYS A 130 5.81 -8.72 7.83
C LYS A 130 6.03 -10.22 7.64
N ARG A 131 4.97 -11.00 7.81
CA ARG A 131 4.98 -12.46 7.73
C ARG A 131 4.08 -12.95 6.61
N TYR A 132 4.53 -13.97 5.91
CA TYR A 132 3.72 -14.64 4.88
C TYR A 132 2.37 -15.14 5.42
N THR A 133 2.37 -15.75 6.61
CA THR A 133 1.15 -16.25 7.27
C THR A 133 0.14 -15.13 7.58
N ASP A 134 0.64 -13.99 8.07
CA ASP A 134 -0.18 -12.81 8.32
C ASP A 134 -0.73 -12.22 7.02
N LEU A 135 0.09 -12.17 5.97
CA LEU A 135 -0.34 -11.71 4.66
C LEU A 135 -1.48 -12.58 4.11
N LEU A 136 -1.36 -13.91 4.18
CA LEU A 136 -2.43 -14.81 3.74
C LEU A 136 -3.72 -14.56 4.51
N LYS A 137 -3.65 -14.49 5.84
CA LYS A 137 -4.80 -14.26 6.72
C LYS A 137 -5.43 -12.90 6.48
N CYS A 138 -4.64 -11.83 6.53
CA CYS A 138 -5.11 -10.46 6.38
C CYS A 138 -5.62 -10.16 4.97
N GLY A 139 -4.92 -10.63 3.95
CA GLY A 139 -5.26 -10.46 2.54
C GLY A 139 -6.38 -11.38 2.06
N LYS A 140 -6.80 -12.34 2.89
CA LYS A 140 -7.72 -13.43 2.49
C LYS A 140 -7.20 -14.10 1.21
N LEU A 141 -5.93 -14.52 1.24
CA LEU A 141 -5.23 -15.16 0.13
C LEU A 141 -5.18 -16.67 0.34
N LYS A 142 -5.03 -17.40 -0.77
CA LYS A 142 -4.82 -18.85 -0.75
C LYS A 142 -3.32 -19.16 -0.76
N LYS A 143 -2.91 -20.29 -0.17
CA LYS A 143 -1.53 -20.76 -0.23
C LYS A 143 -1.04 -21.05 -1.67
N THR A 144 -1.96 -21.22 -2.60
CA THR A 144 -1.68 -21.47 -4.02
C THR A 144 -1.54 -20.18 -4.84
N ASP A 145 -1.88 -19.02 -4.28
CA ASP A 145 -1.74 -17.74 -4.98
C ASP A 145 -0.25 -17.40 -5.16
N GLN A 146 0.11 -16.93 -6.35
CA GLN A 146 1.44 -16.42 -6.63
C GLN A 146 1.49 -14.96 -6.22
N ILE A 147 2.42 -14.60 -5.34
CA ILE A 147 2.52 -13.27 -4.75
C ILE A 147 3.76 -12.57 -5.32
N CYS A 148 3.58 -11.36 -5.82
CA CYS A 148 4.65 -10.41 -6.09
C CYS A 148 4.66 -9.40 -4.93
N PHE A 149 5.63 -9.55 -4.02
CA PHE A 149 5.79 -8.70 -2.85
C PHE A 149 6.90 -7.68 -3.11
N LEU A 150 6.57 -6.40 -3.01
CA LEU A 150 7.48 -5.28 -3.22
C LEU A 150 7.62 -4.48 -1.91
N ASP A 151 8.85 -4.36 -1.45
CA ASP A 151 9.20 -3.71 -0.19
C ASP A 151 10.64 -3.18 -0.29
N ASP A 152 10.94 -2.02 0.27
CA ASP A 152 12.29 -1.46 0.32
C ASP A 152 13.17 -2.17 1.34
N MET A 153 12.57 -2.95 2.23
CA MET A 153 13.26 -3.73 3.27
C MET A 153 13.14 -5.23 3.03
N LYS A 154 14.13 -5.97 3.52
CA LYS A 154 14.08 -7.44 3.53
C LYS A 154 13.24 -7.93 4.72
N HIS A 155 12.33 -8.85 4.45
CA HIS A 155 11.50 -9.52 5.45
C HIS A 155 11.72 -11.03 5.38
N PRO A 156 12.60 -11.61 6.23
CA PRO A 156 12.92 -13.04 6.21
C PRO A 156 11.67 -13.94 6.30
N SER A 157 10.69 -13.55 7.11
CA SER A 157 9.42 -14.28 7.27
C SER A 157 8.46 -14.18 6.07
N MET A 158 8.82 -13.41 5.05
CA MET A 158 8.12 -13.38 3.75
C MET A 158 8.71 -14.35 2.73
N LYS A 159 9.87 -14.98 3.03
CA LYS A 159 10.52 -15.92 2.10
C LYS A 159 9.69 -17.19 1.97
N HIS A 160 9.07 -17.37 0.80
CA HIS A 160 8.22 -18.51 0.48
C HIS A 160 8.26 -18.80 -1.03
N PRO A 161 8.13 -20.07 -1.50
CA PRO A 161 8.18 -20.42 -2.94
C PRO A 161 7.14 -19.71 -3.81
N ASN A 162 6.07 -19.17 -3.22
CA ASN A 162 5.03 -18.44 -3.93
C ASN A 162 5.13 -16.89 -3.79
N VAL A 163 6.24 -16.39 -3.19
CA VAL A 163 6.54 -14.95 -3.03
C VAL A 163 7.79 -14.60 -3.81
#